data_824532d0b77087417a365b402289c4c6
#
_entry.id   824532d0b77087417a365b402289c4c6
#
_cell.length_a   1.000
_cell.length_b   1.000
_cell.length_c   1.000
_cell.angle_alpha   90.00
_cell.angle_beta   90.00
_cell.angle_gamma   90.00
#
_symmetry.space_group_name_H-M   'P 1'
#
loop_
_entity.id
_entity.type
_entity.pdbx_description
1 polymer ?
#
loop_
_entity_poly.entity_id
_entity_poly.type
_entity_poly.pdbx_seq_one_letter_code
_entity_poly.pdbx_strand_id
1 'polypeptide(L)'
;HIAVSSKSQSTFNGAVGTFDFKVTPSKTTLKNGESFDLNIKVVGKGNLKLFNLPKPIVPAALEMYEPEHTENVSTPLSGMTGSINDKYTIIPQYKGNYQIKPLTFSYFDLATKRYKTISSGEIVINVLDGPGIAASPNVAQNEVAKNKIETAKSFAYIKQKTTLKSTEKDDFLGSGLFYSLLFLPLLAYFVARPILAI
;
A
#
# COMPACT_ATOMS: atom_id res chain seq x y z
N HIS A 1 38.53 7.85 -19.94
CA HIS A 1 37.70 6.65 -19.82
C HIS A 1 37.94 6.04 -18.44
N ILE A 2 36.95 6.17 -17.55
CA ILE A 2 36.95 5.50 -16.22
C ILE A 2 36.34 4.12 -16.46
N ALA A 3 37.16 3.07 -16.34
CA ALA A 3 36.66 1.69 -16.35
C ALA A 3 35.85 1.46 -15.05
N VAL A 4 34.55 1.45 -15.17
CA VAL A 4 33.63 1.16 -14.07
C VAL A 4 33.59 -0.37 -13.90
N SER A 5 34.04 -0.86 -12.74
CA SER A 5 33.95 -2.28 -12.40
C SER A 5 32.51 -2.76 -12.44
N SER A 6 32.19 -3.68 -13.32
CA SER A 6 30.84 -4.16 -13.61
C SER A 6 30.15 -4.92 -12.46
N LYS A 7 30.85 -5.23 -11.37
CA LYS A 7 30.35 -6.11 -10.31
C LYS A 7 29.49 -5.45 -9.25
N SER A 8 29.42 -4.09 -9.19
CA SER A 8 28.61 -3.37 -8.21
C SER A 8 27.35 -2.70 -8.81
N GLN A 9 27.05 -2.95 -10.08
CA GLN A 9 25.94 -2.28 -10.76
C GLN A 9 24.54 -2.85 -10.48
N SER A 10 24.41 -4.05 -9.96
CA SER A 10 23.09 -4.69 -9.79
C SER A 10 22.22 -4.06 -8.68
N THR A 11 22.83 -3.35 -7.73
CA THR A 11 22.13 -2.69 -6.62
C THR A 11 22.24 -1.17 -6.66
N PHE A 12 22.89 -0.60 -7.70
CA PHE A 12 23.04 0.83 -7.85
C PHE A 12 21.78 1.44 -8.49
N ASN A 13 21.14 2.36 -7.79
CA ASN A 13 19.91 3.02 -8.21
C ASN A 13 20.07 4.53 -8.47
N GLY A 14 21.29 4.98 -8.76
CA GLY A 14 21.55 6.37 -9.12
C GLY A 14 22.03 7.26 -7.95
N ALA A 15 22.30 6.71 -6.77
CA ALA A 15 22.78 7.48 -5.63
C ALA A 15 24.22 7.96 -5.82
N VAL A 16 24.45 9.26 -5.77
CA VAL A 16 25.77 9.91 -5.95
C VAL A 16 26.03 10.88 -4.81
N GLY A 17 27.12 10.68 -4.07
CA GLY A 17 27.45 11.50 -2.92
C GLY A 17 28.22 10.75 -1.85
N THR A 18 28.05 11.16 -0.60
CA THR A 18 28.55 10.48 0.58
C THR A 18 27.39 10.21 1.52
N PHE A 19 27.11 8.95 1.79
CA PHE A 19 25.92 8.53 2.52
C PHE A 19 26.25 7.53 3.62
N ASP A 20 25.45 7.58 4.67
CA ASP A 20 25.30 6.54 5.68
C ASP A 20 23.91 5.87 5.48
N PHE A 21 23.88 4.54 5.64
CA PHE A 21 22.68 3.73 5.45
C PHE A 21 22.41 2.88 6.67
N LYS A 22 21.18 2.98 7.20
CA LYS A 22 20.79 2.25 8.39
C LYS A 22 19.38 1.68 8.24
N VAL A 23 19.21 0.43 8.69
CA VAL A 23 17.90 -0.24 8.81
C VAL A 23 17.68 -0.59 10.27
N THR A 24 16.55 -0.17 10.83
CA THR A 24 16.28 -0.32 12.27
C THR A 24 14.83 -0.74 12.48
N PRO A 25 14.55 -1.90 13.09
CA PRO A 25 13.21 -2.26 13.53
C PRO A 25 12.87 -1.47 14.81
N SER A 26 11.60 -1.10 14.98
CA SER A 26 11.12 -0.46 16.22
C SER A 26 11.09 -1.41 17.40
N LYS A 27 10.83 -2.70 17.12
CA LYS A 27 10.83 -3.81 18.09
C LYS A 27 11.38 -5.06 17.42
N THR A 28 12.03 -5.92 18.20
CA THR A 28 12.54 -7.23 17.76
C THR A 28 11.76 -8.39 18.39
N THR A 29 10.98 -8.13 19.43
CA THR A 29 10.13 -9.10 20.11
C THR A 29 8.72 -8.58 20.16
N LEU A 30 7.75 -9.42 19.76
CA LEU A 30 6.36 -9.06 19.57
C LEU A 30 5.44 -10.11 20.17
N LYS A 31 4.23 -9.70 20.56
CA LYS A 31 3.10 -10.57 20.86
C LYS A 31 2.19 -10.69 19.63
N ASN A 32 1.27 -11.63 19.68
CA ASN A 32 0.28 -11.81 18.63
C ASN A 32 -0.54 -10.53 18.40
N GLY A 33 -0.71 -10.16 17.12
CA GLY A 33 -1.46 -8.95 16.73
C GLY A 33 -0.68 -7.63 16.89
N GLU A 34 0.55 -7.65 17.42
CA GLU A 34 1.40 -6.46 17.44
C GLU A 34 2.09 -6.25 16.10
N SER A 35 2.16 -5.00 15.66
CA SER A 35 2.97 -4.57 14.53
C SER A 35 4.33 -4.04 14.98
N PHE A 36 5.27 -4.01 14.05
CA PHE A 36 6.51 -3.26 14.21
C PHE A 36 6.80 -2.43 12.95
N ASP A 37 7.54 -1.36 13.14
CA ASP A 37 7.99 -0.52 12.04
C ASP A 37 9.44 -0.86 11.69
N LEU A 38 9.72 -1.01 10.40
CA LEU A 38 11.06 -1.15 9.86
C LEU A 38 11.45 0.17 9.19
N ASN A 39 12.37 0.91 9.82
CA ASN A 39 12.86 2.18 9.32
C ASN A 39 14.09 1.96 8.46
N ILE A 40 14.04 2.38 7.20
CA ILE A 40 15.15 2.36 6.25
C ILE A 40 15.57 3.79 6.00
N LYS A 41 16.74 4.18 6.50
CA LYS A 41 17.19 5.57 6.49
C LYS A 41 18.52 5.73 5.77
N VAL A 42 18.60 6.74 4.92
CA VAL A 42 19.85 7.26 4.35
C VAL A 42 20.04 8.69 4.82
N VAL A 43 21.24 8.99 5.27
CA VAL A 43 21.66 10.33 5.69
C VAL A 43 22.95 10.69 4.96
N GLY A 44 23.06 11.93 4.49
CA GLY A 44 24.32 12.34 3.87
C GLY A 44 24.22 13.58 3.01
N LYS A 45 25.22 13.70 2.14
CA LYS A 45 25.37 14.80 1.18
C LYS A 45 25.46 14.22 -0.24
N GLY A 46 24.55 14.65 -1.11
CA GLY A 46 24.47 14.14 -2.48
C GLY A 46 23.06 14.29 -3.05
N ASN A 47 22.72 13.52 -4.06
CA ASN A 47 21.47 13.64 -4.80
C ASN A 47 20.27 12.93 -4.12
N LEU A 48 20.02 13.21 -2.83
CA LEU A 48 19.02 12.52 -1.98
C LEU A 48 17.62 12.42 -2.59
N LYS A 49 17.22 13.32 -3.47
CA LYS A 49 15.89 13.34 -4.12
C LYS A 49 15.83 12.59 -5.46
N LEU A 50 16.93 11.99 -5.91
CA LEU A 50 17.03 11.40 -7.25
C LEU A 50 17.17 9.89 -7.25
N PHE A 51 17.04 9.24 -6.10
CA PHE A 51 17.04 7.77 -5.98
C PHE A 51 16.03 7.31 -4.93
N ASN A 52 15.62 6.04 -5.04
CA ASN A 52 14.74 5.40 -4.07
C ASN A 52 15.54 4.50 -3.12
N LEU A 53 15.02 4.34 -1.89
CA LEU A 53 15.59 3.41 -0.93
C LEU A 53 15.34 1.94 -1.36
N PRO A 54 16.20 1.00 -0.96
CA PRO A 54 15.99 -0.41 -1.26
C PRO A 54 14.76 -0.94 -0.51
N LYS A 55 13.89 -1.67 -1.22
CA LYS A 55 12.69 -2.28 -0.66
C LYS A 55 13.07 -3.57 0.10
N PRO A 56 12.59 -3.78 1.35
CA PRO A 56 12.86 -4.99 2.09
C PRO A 56 12.11 -6.18 1.49
N ILE A 57 12.73 -7.35 1.56
CA ILE A 57 12.11 -8.63 1.21
C ILE A 57 11.84 -9.36 2.51
N VAL A 58 10.57 -9.50 2.87
CA VAL A 58 10.13 -10.17 4.09
C VAL A 58 9.51 -11.54 3.78
N PRO A 59 9.56 -12.51 4.72
CA PRO A 59 8.85 -13.77 4.59
C PRO A 59 7.33 -13.58 4.40
N ALA A 60 6.67 -14.49 3.69
CA ALA A 60 5.23 -14.41 3.41
C ALA A 60 4.33 -14.41 4.66
N ALA A 61 4.86 -14.88 5.80
CA ALA A 61 4.17 -14.83 7.09
C ALA A 61 4.19 -13.44 7.76
N LEU A 62 4.89 -12.48 7.17
CA LEU A 62 4.93 -11.08 7.58
C LEU A 62 4.18 -10.24 6.55
N GLU A 63 3.04 -9.72 6.92
CA GLU A 63 2.29 -8.77 6.09
C GLU A 63 2.94 -7.39 6.16
N MET A 64 3.40 -6.89 5.03
CA MET A 64 4.11 -5.59 4.94
C MET A 64 3.27 -4.60 4.14
N TYR A 65 3.03 -3.44 4.72
CA TYR A 65 2.32 -2.34 4.09
C TYR A 65 3.27 -1.42 3.31
N GLU A 66 2.72 -0.62 2.40
CA GLU A 66 3.49 0.39 1.68
C GLU A 66 4.11 1.40 2.65
N PRO A 67 5.32 1.89 2.38
CA PRO A 67 6.06 2.71 3.32
C PRO A 67 5.52 4.13 3.42
N GLU A 68 5.62 4.68 4.62
CA GLU A 68 5.55 6.13 4.81
C GLU A 68 6.91 6.74 4.47
N HIS A 69 6.96 7.50 3.37
CA HIS A 69 8.18 8.19 2.92
C HIS A 69 8.32 9.56 3.59
N THR A 70 9.48 9.84 4.16
CA THR A 70 9.78 11.12 4.79
C THR A 70 11.11 11.67 4.29
N GLU A 71 11.10 12.91 3.81
CA GLU A 71 12.29 13.64 3.37
C GLU A 71 12.57 14.82 4.30
N ASN A 72 13.80 14.92 4.78
CA ASN A 72 14.31 16.10 5.45
C ASN A 72 15.62 16.54 4.76
N VAL A 73 15.46 17.26 3.67
CA VAL A 73 16.55 17.62 2.76
C VAL A 73 16.63 19.12 2.58
N SER A 74 17.82 19.66 2.71
CA SER A 74 18.19 21.05 2.47
C SER A 74 19.13 21.15 1.28
N THR A 75 19.02 22.24 0.50
CA THR A 75 19.81 22.47 -0.70
C THR A 75 20.60 23.79 -0.63
N PRO A 76 21.58 23.92 0.28
CA PRO A 76 22.46 25.07 0.34
C PRO A 76 23.40 25.09 -0.87
N LEU A 77 24.10 26.23 -1.10
CA LEU A 77 25.09 26.39 -2.18
C LEU A 77 26.20 25.32 -2.11
N SER A 78 26.48 24.77 -0.92
CA SER A 78 27.48 23.70 -0.72
C SER A 78 27.00 22.33 -1.20
N GLY A 79 25.79 22.20 -1.72
CA GLY A 79 25.18 20.97 -2.21
C GLY A 79 24.08 20.43 -1.31
N MET A 80 23.27 19.55 -1.84
CA MET A 80 22.13 18.94 -1.16
C MET A 80 22.59 18.06 0.00
N THR A 81 21.97 18.20 1.18
CA THR A 81 22.28 17.44 2.40
C THR A 81 21.02 17.18 3.20
N GLY A 82 21.00 16.09 3.96
CA GLY A 82 19.83 15.74 4.76
C GLY A 82 19.66 14.24 4.95
N SER A 83 18.40 13.83 5.07
CA SER A 83 18.01 12.42 5.21
C SER A 83 16.71 12.12 4.48
N ILE A 84 16.61 10.88 4.00
CA ILE A 84 15.39 10.26 3.51
C ILE A 84 15.14 8.98 4.33
N ASN A 85 13.88 8.69 4.60
CA ASN A 85 13.47 7.56 5.42
C ASN A 85 12.19 6.94 4.87
N ASP A 86 12.19 5.61 4.71
CA ASP A 86 11.01 4.80 4.44
C ASP A 86 10.67 3.99 5.68
N LYS A 87 9.47 4.20 6.21
CA LYS A 87 8.96 3.46 7.37
C LYS A 87 7.92 2.45 6.91
N TYR A 88 8.27 1.16 6.95
CA TYR A 88 7.38 0.04 6.63
C TYR A 88 6.72 -0.46 7.89
N THR A 89 5.39 -0.49 7.95
CA THR A 89 4.65 -1.18 9.02
C THR A 89 4.47 -2.64 8.65
N ILE A 90 4.87 -3.54 9.55
CA ILE A 90 4.88 -4.99 9.32
C ILE A 90 4.10 -5.69 10.43
N ILE A 91 3.19 -6.59 10.05
CA ILE A 91 2.34 -7.37 10.96
C ILE A 91 2.63 -8.86 10.79
N PRO A 92 3.18 -9.53 11.80
CA PRO A 92 3.33 -10.98 11.80
C PRO A 92 1.98 -11.68 11.89
N GLN A 93 1.78 -12.72 11.06
CA GLN A 93 0.53 -13.49 11.03
C GLN A 93 0.58 -14.73 11.95
N TYR A 94 1.78 -15.20 12.30
CA TYR A 94 1.98 -16.41 13.11
C TYR A 94 3.10 -16.22 14.11
N LYS A 95 3.11 -17.03 15.17
CA LYS A 95 4.25 -17.12 16.09
C LYS A 95 5.47 -17.71 15.39
N GLY A 96 6.67 -17.27 15.75
CA GLY A 96 7.92 -17.79 15.21
C GLY A 96 9.03 -16.77 15.17
N ASN A 97 10.18 -17.21 14.68
CA ASN A 97 11.35 -16.36 14.44
C ASN A 97 11.43 -16.05 12.95
N TYR A 98 11.43 -14.79 12.62
CA TYR A 98 11.48 -14.30 11.25
C TYR A 98 12.78 -13.55 10.97
N GLN A 99 13.50 -14.04 9.98
CA GLN A 99 14.73 -13.46 9.53
C GLN A 99 14.48 -12.55 8.34
N ILE A 100 14.77 -11.27 8.49
CA ILE A 100 14.74 -10.29 7.40
C ILE A 100 16.15 -10.23 6.83
N LYS A 101 16.26 -10.51 5.53
CA LYS A 101 17.55 -10.51 4.83
C LYS A 101 18.20 -9.13 4.87
N PRO A 102 19.55 -9.06 4.96
CA PRO A 102 20.25 -7.80 4.89
C PRO A 102 19.88 -7.00 3.62
N LEU A 103 19.60 -5.71 3.80
CA LEU A 103 19.43 -4.78 2.71
C LEU A 103 20.77 -4.17 2.33
N THR A 104 21.01 -3.99 1.05
CA THR A 104 22.21 -3.36 0.54
C THR A 104 21.87 -2.05 -0.17
N PHE A 105 22.67 -1.02 0.10
CA PHE A 105 22.58 0.27 -0.55
C PHE A 105 23.91 0.59 -1.21
N SER A 106 23.90 0.81 -2.53
CA SER A 106 25.08 1.13 -3.31
C SER A 106 25.03 2.56 -3.84
N TYR A 107 26.13 3.29 -3.71
CA TYR A 107 26.25 4.66 -4.18
C TYR A 107 27.62 4.94 -4.80
N PHE A 108 27.70 5.95 -5.63
CA PHE A 108 28.97 6.44 -6.18
C PHE A 108 29.52 7.56 -5.31
N ASP A 109 30.68 7.31 -4.70
CA ASP A 109 31.38 8.29 -3.85
C ASP A 109 32.28 9.20 -4.73
N LEU A 110 31.94 10.49 -4.76
CA LEU A 110 32.66 11.49 -5.56
C LEU A 110 34.09 11.75 -5.06
N ALA A 111 34.36 11.60 -3.76
CA ALA A 111 35.67 11.83 -3.19
C ALA A 111 36.66 10.74 -3.59
N THR A 112 36.22 9.48 -3.52
CA THR A 112 37.05 8.32 -3.88
C THR A 112 36.90 7.90 -5.34
N LYS A 113 35.91 8.46 -6.08
CA LYS A 113 35.53 8.09 -7.45
C LYS A 113 35.27 6.60 -7.64
N ARG A 114 34.64 5.98 -6.64
CA ARG A 114 34.35 4.56 -6.58
C ARG A 114 32.92 4.29 -6.12
N TYR A 115 32.39 3.15 -6.51
CA TYR A 115 31.16 2.63 -5.91
C TYR A 115 31.43 2.09 -4.53
N LYS A 116 30.57 2.45 -3.59
CA LYS A 116 30.53 1.91 -2.23
C LYS A 116 29.19 1.23 -1.99
N THR A 117 29.22 0.14 -1.24
CA THR A 117 28.03 -0.62 -0.84
C THR A 117 28.00 -0.75 0.67
N ILE A 118 26.89 -0.39 1.29
CA ILE A 118 26.64 -0.55 2.71
C ILE A 118 25.55 -1.60 2.88
N SER A 119 25.71 -2.50 3.85
CA SER A 119 24.73 -3.52 4.23
C SER A 119 24.17 -3.26 5.61
N SER A 120 22.88 -3.48 5.79
CA SER A 120 22.18 -3.26 7.08
C SER A 120 22.48 -4.30 8.15
N GLY A 121 23.12 -5.40 7.81
CA GLY A 121 23.15 -6.57 8.68
C GLY A 121 21.82 -7.34 8.65
N GLU A 122 21.79 -8.42 9.38
CA GLU A 122 20.64 -9.31 9.52
C GLU A 122 19.73 -8.84 10.67
N ILE A 123 18.41 -8.93 10.47
CA ILE A 123 17.42 -8.57 11.48
C ILE A 123 16.56 -9.78 11.78
N VAL A 124 16.48 -10.17 13.05
CA VAL A 124 15.64 -11.27 13.52
C VAL A 124 14.48 -10.71 14.35
N ILE A 125 13.26 -11.06 13.97
CA ILE A 125 12.03 -10.70 14.68
C ILE A 125 11.46 -11.95 15.34
N ASN A 126 11.24 -11.90 16.65
CA ASN A 126 10.71 -12.99 17.46
C ASN A 126 9.26 -12.70 17.86
N VAL A 127 8.31 -13.54 17.44
CA VAL A 127 6.88 -13.47 17.80
C VAL A 127 6.57 -14.57 18.80
N LEU A 128 6.29 -14.18 20.04
CA LEU A 128 6.23 -15.08 21.20
C LEU A 128 4.97 -15.96 21.22
N ASP A 129 3.83 -15.43 20.80
CA ASP A 129 2.54 -16.09 20.88
C ASP A 129 1.71 -15.87 19.60
N GLY A 130 0.66 -16.63 19.44
CA GLY A 130 -0.23 -16.60 18.28
C GLY A 130 -0.43 -17.97 17.66
N PRO A 131 -1.21 -18.08 16.58
CA PRO A 131 -1.38 -19.34 15.86
C PRO A 131 -0.01 -19.81 15.35
N GLY A 132 0.29 -21.10 15.58
CA GLY A 132 1.48 -21.72 15.01
C GLY A 132 1.33 -21.84 13.50
N ILE A 133 2.43 -21.70 12.76
CA ILE A 133 2.46 -22.22 11.40
C ILE A 133 2.25 -23.73 11.56
N ALA A 134 1.10 -24.26 11.10
CA ALA A 134 0.94 -25.71 10.98
C ALA A 134 2.11 -26.17 10.12
N ALA A 135 2.98 -27.01 10.71
CA ALA A 135 4.13 -27.56 10.00
C ALA A 135 3.60 -28.28 8.77
N SER A 136 3.71 -27.66 7.61
CA SER A 136 3.46 -28.35 6.34
C SER A 136 4.60 -29.34 6.19
N PRO A 137 4.33 -30.66 6.17
CA PRO A 137 5.35 -31.63 5.92
C PRO A 137 5.87 -31.41 4.48
N ASN A 138 7.16 -31.16 4.35
CA ASN A 138 7.96 -31.23 3.11
C ASN A 138 7.25 -30.79 1.83
N VAL A 139 7.48 -29.55 1.41
CA VAL A 139 7.33 -29.22 -0.01
C VAL A 139 8.64 -29.44 -0.71
N ALA A 140 8.94 -30.72 -1.01
CA ALA A 140 9.61 -31.04 -2.26
C ALA A 140 8.69 -30.58 -3.40
N GLN A 141 9.28 -29.87 -4.35
CA GLN A 141 8.70 -29.47 -5.64
C GLN A 141 7.55 -30.38 -6.09
N ASN A 142 6.35 -29.83 -6.24
CA ASN A 142 5.50 -30.11 -7.38
C ASN A 142 4.17 -29.36 -7.26
N GLU A 143 3.84 -28.68 -8.37
CA GLU A 143 2.51 -28.36 -8.87
C GLU A 143 1.51 -27.64 -7.95
N VAL A 144 1.07 -26.52 -8.47
CA VAL A 144 -0.10 -25.75 -8.05
C VAL A 144 -1.31 -26.65 -7.89
N ALA A 145 -1.43 -27.34 -6.76
CA ALA A 145 -2.68 -27.91 -6.33
C ALA A 145 -3.56 -26.79 -5.80
N LYS A 146 -4.56 -26.45 -6.58
CA LYS A 146 -5.68 -25.58 -6.26
C LYS A 146 -6.38 -26.14 -5.01
N ASN A 147 -5.89 -25.83 -3.83
CA ASN A 147 -6.53 -26.21 -2.58
C ASN A 147 -7.92 -25.57 -2.55
N LYS A 148 -8.91 -26.42 -2.73
CA LYS A 148 -10.31 -26.14 -2.46
C LYS A 148 -10.40 -25.78 -0.98
N ILE A 149 -10.37 -24.49 -0.67
CA ILE A 149 -10.63 -23.98 0.67
C ILE A 149 -12.10 -24.37 0.95
N GLU A 150 -12.32 -25.33 1.82
CA GLU A 150 -13.62 -25.53 2.41
C GLU A 150 -13.95 -24.25 3.17
N THR A 151 -14.81 -23.44 2.57
CA THR A 151 -15.33 -22.21 3.17
C THR A 151 -16.06 -22.60 4.44
N ALA A 152 -15.34 -22.49 5.56
CA ALA A 152 -15.97 -22.53 6.88
C ALA A 152 -17.09 -21.49 6.89
N LYS A 153 -18.20 -21.85 7.54
CA LYS A 153 -19.50 -21.16 7.62
C LYS A 153 -19.49 -19.66 8.00
N SER A 154 -18.35 -19.01 8.08
CA SER A 154 -18.22 -17.61 8.53
C SER A 154 -18.52 -16.54 7.47
N PHE A 155 -18.73 -16.91 6.20
CA PHE A 155 -19.17 -15.98 5.15
C PHE A 155 -20.67 -16.12 4.80
N ALA A 156 -21.50 -16.58 5.75
CA ALA A 156 -22.94 -16.77 5.56
C ALA A 156 -23.73 -15.47 5.31
N TYR A 157 -23.09 -14.32 5.37
CA TYR A 157 -23.77 -13.00 5.24
C TYR A 157 -23.62 -12.30 3.90
N ILE A 158 -22.91 -12.87 2.94
CA ILE A 158 -22.91 -12.33 1.58
C ILE A 158 -24.13 -12.91 0.85
N LYS A 159 -25.18 -12.11 0.75
CA LYS A 159 -26.40 -12.46 0.03
C LYS A 159 -26.08 -12.56 -1.47
N GLN A 160 -25.86 -13.78 -1.96
CA GLN A 160 -25.50 -14.04 -3.37
C GLN A 160 -26.66 -13.86 -4.37
N LYS A 161 -27.88 -13.74 -3.88
CA LYS A 161 -29.07 -13.45 -4.70
C LYS A 161 -29.80 -12.27 -4.10
N THR A 162 -29.63 -11.11 -4.68
CA THR A 162 -30.44 -9.92 -4.42
C THR A 162 -31.45 -9.81 -5.54
N THR A 163 -32.73 -10.01 -5.25
CA THR A 163 -33.80 -9.57 -6.13
C THR A 163 -33.89 -8.05 -5.97
N LEU A 164 -33.46 -7.33 -6.98
CA LEU A 164 -33.69 -5.89 -7.08
C LEU A 164 -35.18 -5.68 -7.26
N LYS A 165 -35.85 -5.16 -6.23
CA LYS A 165 -37.23 -4.68 -6.34
C LYS A 165 -37.13 -3.28 -6.96
N SER A 166 -37.65 -3.09 -8.15
CA SER A 166 -37.84 -1.76 -8.74
C SER A 166 -38.67 -0.94 -7.75
N THR A 167 -38.14 0.12 -7.23
CA THR A 167 -38.90 1.17 -6.58
C THR A 167 -39.49 2.00 -7.74
N GLU A 168 -40.62 1.55 -8.29
CA GLU A 168 -41.46 2.44 -9.03
C GLU A 168 -41.89 3.54 -8.05
N LYS A 169 -41.19 4.66 -8.10
CA LYS A 169 -41.77 5.91 -7.61
C LYS A 169 -42.89 6.22 -8.56
N ASP A 170 -44.09 6.31 -8.03
CA ASP A 170 -45.20 6.91 -8.77
C ASP A 170 -44.76 8.34 -9.11
N ASP A 171 -44.17 8.49 -10.29
CA ASP A 171 -43.76 9.79 -10.78
C ASP A 171 -45.05 10.57 -11.05
N PHE A 172 -45.29 11.59 -10.23
CA PHE A 172 -46.42 12.51 -10.42
C PHE A 172 -46.43 13.13 -11.82
N LEU A 173 -45.25 13.36 -12.42
CA LEU A 173 -45.04 13.77 -13.79
C LEU A 173 -45.38 12.60 -14.75
N GLY A 174 -46.47 12.75 -15.49
CA GLY A 174 -46.99 11.73 -16.43
C GLY A 174 -48.16 10.91 -15.88
N SER A 175 -48.57 11.12 -14.64
CA SER A 175 -49.79 10.51 -14.10
C SER A 175 -51.04 11.18 -14.64
N GLY A 176 -52.18 10.42 -14.70
CA GLY A 176 -53.48 10.97 -15.12
C GLY A 176 -53.90 12.19 -14.27
N LEU A 177 -53.48 12.22 -13.00
CA LEU A 177 -53.72 13.34 -12.10
C LEU A 177 -52.93 14.62 -12.53
N PHE A 178 -51.72 14.45 -13.05
CA PHE A 178 -50.93 15.57 -13.58
C PHE A 178 -51.58 16.21 -14.77
N TYR A 179 -52.07 15.41 -15.72
CA TYR A 179 -52.75 15.92 -16.91
C TYR A 179 -54.13 16.51 -16.58
N SER A 180 -54.90 15.92 -15.66
CA SER A 180 -56.17 16.48 -15.21
C SER A 180 -56.02 17.86 -14.56
N LEU A 181 -54.98 18.04 -13.72
CA LEU A 181 -54.67 19.32 -13.08
C LEU A 181 -54.19 20.37 -14.10
N LEU A 182 -53.44 19.94 -15.13
CA LEU A 182 -52.94 20.81 -16.19
C LEU A 182 -54.08 21.33 -17.10
N PHE A 183 -55.08 20.49 -17.41
CA PHE A 183 -56.18 20.85 -18.29
C PHE A 183 -57.34 21.52 -17.57
N LEU A 184 -57.44 21.41 -16.25
CA LEU A 184 -58.51 22.01 -15.43
C LEU A 184 -58.68 23.52 -15.63
N PRO A 185 -57.61 24.36 -15.58
CA PRO A 185 -57.77 25.79 -15.83
C PRO A 185 -58.19 26.14 -17.25
N LEU A 186 -57.77 25.34 -18.20
CA LEU A 186 -58.10 25.52 -19.61
C LEU A 186 -59.59 25.20 -19.85
N LEU A 187 -60.14 24.16 -19.23
CA LEU A 187 -61.54 23.78 -19.24
C LEU A 187 -62.39 24.82 -18.53
N ALA A 188 -61.91 25.31 -17.36
CA ALA A 188 -62.58 26.39 -16.64
C ALA A 188 -62.70 27.68 -17.48
N TYR A 189 -61.66 28.01 -18.26
CA TYR A 189 -61.67 29.17 -19.14
C TYR A 189 -62.71 29.04 -20.26
N PHE A 190 -62.84 27.87 -20.90
CA PHE A 190 -63.82 27.62 -21.94
C PHE A 190 -65.28 27.61 -21.41
N VAL A 191 -65.52 27.17 -20.17
CA VAL A 191 -66.83 27.18 -19.53
C VAL A 191 -67.22 28.59 -19.05
N ALA A 192 -66.27 29.37 -18.55
CA ALA A 192 -66.52 30.72 -18.04
C ALA A 192 -66.79 31.74 -19.17
N ARG A 193 -66.23 31.60 -20.35
CA ARG A 193 -66.40 32.53 -21.47
C ARG A 193 -67.88 32.71 -21.93
N PRO A 194 -68.69 31.66 -22.15
CA PRO A 194 -70.04 31.86 -22.53
C PRO A 194 -70.92 32.45 -21.43
N ILE A 195 -70.56 32.27 -20.16
CA ILE A 195 -71.32 32.79 -19.01
C ILE A 195 -71.06 34.31 -18.82
N LEU A 196 -69.89 34.83 -19.17
CA LEU A 196 -69.55 36.25 -19.09
C LEU A 196 -69.98 37.06 -20.35
N ALA A 197 -70.42 36.39 -21.39
CA ALA A 197 -70.82 37.00 -22.66
C ALA A 197 -72.35 37.20 -22.78
N ILE A 198 -73.12 36.91 -21.73
CA ILE A 198 -74.51 37.25 -21.52
C ILE A 198 -74.62 38.38 -20.52
#